data_24e88ad18b970b5334371b0c8584dfe6
#
_entry.id   24e88ad18b970b5334371b0c8584dfe6
#
_cell.length_a   1.000
_cell.length_b   1.000
_cell.length_c   1.000
_cell.angle_alpha   90.00
_cell.angle_beta   90.00
_cell.angle_gamma   90.00
#
_symmetry.space_group_name_H-M   'P 1'
#
loop_
_entity.id
_entity.type
_entity.pdbx_description
1 polymer ?
#
loop_
_entity_poly.entity_id
_entity_poly.type
_entity_poly.pdbx_seq_one_letter_code
_entity_poly.pdbx_strand_id
1 'polypeptide(L)'
;LVMGLAVSTLRYTSCRPLQEALRTRLREVAATHVRYGYRRLTVLLRRDGWKVNAKRVYRLYDQEDLKVRSVERKKISRRQRISHGPATGPNQCWSADFVSDKLTDGRSYRILTVIDQFTRECVAMEADRSLQGKHVVAALTDAIVERGQAPRSITQDNGSEFTGRALEAWAIQHAVELCFIRPGRPVENGFIESFNGRLRDECLNVEWFGSLHQARERLAKWRHHYNISRPHSALDDQSPASFASGYKSQAACFTPIERNTASCGPRQGFAAPAKNAALDPVPHLPENARYRGEALFEIAHARGSLLSLWSQLQARQSSSREL
;
A
#
# COMPACT_ATOMS: atom_id res chain seq x y z
N LEU A 1 25.92 -52.66 14.51
CA LEU A 1 24.85 -51.69 14.09
C LEU A 1 24.40 -50.88 15.30
N VAL A 2 25.22 -49.88 15.74
CA VAL A 2 24.94 -49.10 16.94
C VAL A 2 23.77 -48.09 16.73
N MET A 3 23.44 -47.78 15.47
CA MET A 3 22.39 -46.80 15.14
C MET A 3 21.29 -47.33 14.20
N GLY A 4 21.17 -48.62 13.98
CA GLY A 4 20.14 -49.19 13.10
C GLY A 4 20.20 -48.77 11.62
N LEU A 5 21.26 -48.08 11.20
CA LEU A 5 21.44 -47.61 9.82
C LEU A 5 22.23 -48.64 9.01
N ALA A 6 21.80 -48.89 7.77
CA ALA A 6 22.57 -49.73 6.84
C ALA A 6 23.91 -49.02 6.48
N VAL A 7 24.99 -49.80 6.34
CA VAL A 7 26.33 -49.30 5.96
C VAL A 7 26.29 -48.55 4.63
N SER A 8 25.45 -48.97 3.69
CA SER A 8 25.20 -48.26 2.42
C SER A 8 24.69 -46.86 2.61
N THR A 9 23.82 -46.60 3.61
CA THR A 9 23.30 -45.29 3.96
C THR A 9 24.39 -44.39 4.54
N LEU A 10 25.29 -44.95 5.36
CA LEU A 10 26.42 -44.21 5.93
C LEU A 10 27.47 -43.82 4.88
N ARG A 11 27.65 -44.67 3.85
CA ARG A 11 28.61 -44.45 2.75
C ARG A 11 28.00 -43.72 1.55
N TYR A 12 26.70 -43.34 1.62
CA TYR A 12 26.03 -42.72 0.51
C TYR A 12 26.61 -41.31 0.25
N THR A 13 27.24 -41.16 -0.92
CA THR A 13 27.65 -39.86 -1.44
C THR A 13 26.63 -39.40 -2.48
N SER A 14 26.09 -38.22 -2.34
CA SER A 14 25.09 -37.70 -3.25
C SER A 14 25.65 -37.51 -4.66
N CYS A 15 25.10 -38.22 -5.64
CA CYS A 15 25.43 -38.04 -7.08
C CYS A 15 24.70 -36.90 -7.74
N ARG A 16 24.03 -36.03 -6.99
CA ARG A 16 23.27 -34.90 -7.57
C ARG A 16 24.21 -33.85 -8.12
N PRO A 17 23.97 -33.31 -9.34
CA PRO A 17 24.78 -32.22 -9.88
C PRO A 17 24.76 -31.03 -8.92
N LEU A 18 25.88 -30.35 -8.77
CA LEU A 18 26.10 -29.25 -7.82
C LEU A 18 25.16 -28.05 -8.04
N GLN A 19 24.55 -27.91 -9.24
CA GLN A 19 23.61 -26.84 -9.58
C GLN A 19 24.20 -25.44 -9.38
N GLU A 20 25.48 -25.29 -9.74
CA GLU A 20 26.27 -24.10 -9.42
C GLU A 20 25.62 -22.81 -9.94
N ALA A 21 25.12 -22.79 -11.17
CA ALA A 21 24.43 -21.65 -11.73
C ALA A 21 23.22 -21.20 -10.90
N LEU A 22 22.42 -22.16 -10.40
CA LEU A 22 21.27 -21.86 -9.53
C LEU A 22 21.72 -21.36 -8.14
N ARG A 23 22.82 -21.92 -7.60
CA ARG A 23 23.40 -21.47 -6.32
C ARG A 23 23.92 -20.04 -6.42
N THR A 24 24.67 -19.74 -7.46
CA THR A 24 25.20 -18.40 -7.73
C THR A 24 24.05 -17.40 -7.85
N ARG A 25 23.04 -17.71 -8.67
CA ARG A 25 21.88 -16.81 -8.79
C ARG A 25 21.12 -16.65 -7.48
N LEU A 26 20.95 -17.72 -6.69
CA LEU A 26 20.32 -17.65 -5.37
C LEU A 26 21.09 -16.75 -4.41
N ARG A 27 22.45 -16.81 -4.39
CA ARG A 27 23.31 -15.93 -3.57
C ARG A 27 23.17 -14.45 -4.00
N GLU A 28 23.17 -14.15 -5.31
CA GLU A 28 23.00 -12.82 -5.84
C GLU A 28 21.67 -12.19 -5.41
N VAL A 29 20.56 -12.93 -5.61
CA VAL A 29 19.23 -12.45 -5.24
C VAL A 29 19.11 -12.28 -3.73
N ALA A 30 19.71 -13.19 -2.94
CA ALA A 30 19.72 -13.09 -1.48
C ALA A 30 20.57 -11.91 -0.98
N ALA A 31 21.70 -11.62 -1.62
CA ALA A 31 22.53 -10.45 -1.31
C ALA A 31 21.82 -9.12 -1.58
N THR A 32 21.03 -9.06 -2.66
CA THR A 32 20.21 -7.88 -2.97
C THR A 32 19.04 -7.71 -2.00
N HIS A 33 18.48 -8.83 -1.52
CA HIS A 33 17.29 -8.86 -0.66
C HIS A 33 17.58 -9.58 0.66
N VAL A 34 18.47 -9.05 1.47
CA VAL A 34 19.01 -9.68 2.70
C VAL A 34 17.96 -10.12 3.73
N ARG A 35 16.75 -9.56 3.65
CA ARG A 35 15.64 -9.91 4.57
C ARG A 35 14.58 -10.83 3.93
N TYR A 36 14.85 -11.39 2.73
CA TYR A 36 13.94 -12.31 2.08
C TYR A 36 14.26 -13.75 2.47
N GLY A 37 13.24 -14.48 2.96
CA GLY A 37 13.33 -15.92 3.17
C GLY A 37 13.14 -16.69 1.85
N TYR A 38 13.48 -17.99 1.87
CA TYR A 38 13.46 -18.85 0.70
C TYR A 38 12.17 -18.83 -0.14
N ARG A 39 10.99 -18.56 0.47
CA ARG A 39 9.73 -18.49 -0.29
C ARG A 39 9.72 -17.33 -1.28
N ARG A 40 10.11 -16.13 -0.85
CA ARG A 40 10.20 -14.95 -1.73
C ARG A 40 11.33 -15.11 -2.74
N LEU A 41 12.48 -15.64 -2.32
CA LEU A 41 13.58 -15.97 -3.23
C LEU A 41 13.14 -16.97 -4.31
N THR A 42 12.31 -17.95 -3.97
CA THR A 42 11.72 -18.87 -4.95
C THR A 42 10.86 -18.14 -5.99
N VAL A 43 10.05 -17.17 -5.55
CA VAL A 43 9.20 -16.36 -6.47
C VAL A 43 10.08 -15.54 -7.41
N LEU A 44 11.12 -14.89 -6.90
CA LEU A 44 12.05 -14.09 -7.72
C LEU A 44 12.79 -14.96 -8.74
N LEU A 45 13.33 -16.13 -8.30
CA LEU A 45 13.97 -17.07 -9.22
C LEU A 45 13.02 -17.57 -10.32
N ARG A 46 11.75 -17.80 -10.01
CA ARG A 46 10.74 -18.17 -11.02
C ARG A 46 10.45 -17.05 -11.99
N ARG A 47 10.42 -15.79 -11.54
CA ARG A 47 10.30 -14.61 -12.40
C ARG A 47 11.51 -14.45 -13.33
N ASP A 48 12.70 -14.84 -12.86
CA ASP A 48 13.93 -14.91 -13.67
C ASP A 48 13.93 -16.11 -14.66
N GLY A 49 12.85 -16.89 -14.73
CA GLY A 49 12.72 -18.03 -15.65
C GLY A 49 13.20 -19.38 -15.11
N TRP A 50 13.68 -19.47 -13.86
CA TRP A 50 14.12 -20.73 -13.28
C TRP A 50 12.96 -21.66 -12.97
N LYS A 51 12.94 -22.86 -13.55
CA LYS A 51 11.97 -23.93 -13.22
C LYS A 51 12.35 -24.63 -11.93
N VAL A 52 12.02 -24.01 -10.78
CA VAL A 52 12.35 -24.52 -9.44
C VAL A 52 11.13 -24.64 -8.55
N ASN A 53 11.15 -25.64 -7.64
CA ASN A 53 10.15 -25.70 -6.58
C ASN A 53 10.73 -25.18 -5.24
N ALA A 54 9.85 -24.81 -4.32
CA ALA A 54 10.24 -24.23 -3.04
C ALA A 54 11.09 -25.18 -2.17
N LYS A 55 10.86 -26.51 -2.23
CA LYS A 55 11.65 -27.50 -1.49
C LYS A 55 13.10 -27.56 -1.98
N ARG A 56 13.31 -27.43 -3.30
CA ARG A 56 14.66 -27.38 -3.90
C ARG A 56 15.40 -26.12 -3.49
N VAL A 57 14.74 -24.96 -3.58
CA VAL A 57 15.31 -23.67 -3.16
C VAL A 57 15.60 -23.68 -1.67
N TYR A 58 14.68 -24.19 -0.82
CA TYR A 58 14.91 -24.28 0.63
C TYR A 58 16.17 -25.06 0.98
N ARG A 59 16.39 -26.23 0.33
CA ARG A 59 17.59 -27.03 0.56
C ARG A 59 18.88 -26.27 0.19
N LEU A 60 18.90 -25.56 -0.96
CA LEU A 60 20.06 -24.77 -1.36
C LEU A 60 20.26 -23.58 -0.43
N TYR A 61 19.18 -22.90 -0.06
CA TYR A 61 19.16 -21.80 0.89
C TYR A 61 19.73 -22.17 2.26
N ASP A 62 19.44 -23.39 2.72
CA ASP A 62 19.98 -23.97 3.93
C ASP A 62 21.48 -24.31 3.80
N GLN A 63 21.88 -24.92 2.68
CA GLN A 63 23.27 -25.28 2.39
C GLN A 63 24.19 -24.06 2.22
N GLU A 64 23.67 -22.94 1.73
CA GLU A 64 24.39 -21.68 1.52
C GLU A 64 24.37 -20.76 2.76
N ASP A 65 23.82 -21.23 3.89
CA ASP A 65 23.67 -20.48 5.14
C ASP A 65 22.99 -19.11 5.00
N LEU A 66 22.02 -19.01 4.08
CA LEU A 66 21.30 -17.78 3.79
C LEU A 66 20.12 -17.52 4.74
N LYS A 67 20.00 -18.27 5.83
CA LYS A 67 18.86 -18.20 6.76
C LYS A 67 18.77 -16.82 7.42
N VAL A 68 17.64 -16.17 7.20
CA VAL A 68 17.29 -14.93 7.93
C VAL A 68 16.91 -15.27 9.36
N ARG A 69 17.55 -14.66 10.34
CA ARG A 69 17.16 -14.81 11.75
C ARG A 69 15.70 -14.39 11.91
N SER A 70 14.86 -15.29 12.38
CA SER A 70 13.48 -15.00 12.75
C SER A 70 13.37 -14.89 14.26
N VAL A 71 12.73 -13.84 14.75
CA VAL A 71 12.33 -13.77 16.16
C VAL A 71 11.07 -14.60 16.31
N GLU A 72 11.10 -15.60 17.21
CA GLU A 72 9.88 -16.35 17.55
C GLU A 72 8.86 -15.39 18.17
N ARG A 73 7.80 -15.13 17.44
CA ARG A 73 6.68 -14.34 17.96
C ARG A 73 5.85 -15.22 18.87
N LYS A 74 5.66 -14.80 20.13
CA LYS A 74 4.68 -15.42 21.03
C LYS A 74 3.34 -15.47 20.31
N LYS A 75 2.72 -16.65 20.26
CA LYS A 75 1.37 -16.81 19.70
C LYS A 75 0.39 -15.99 20.55
N ILE A 76 -0.01 -14.85 20.05
CA ILE A 76 -1.07 -14.06 20.68
C ILE A 76 -2.38 -14.81 20.41
N SER A 77 -3.14 -15.11 21.48
CA SER A 77 -4.48 -15.70 21.40
C SER A 77 -5.32 -14.93 20.38
N ARG A 78 -5.99 -15.65 19.47
CA ARG A 78 -6.95 -15.06 18.52
C ARG A 78 -8.17 -14.54 19.27
N ARG A 79 -8.11 -13.29 19.73
CA ARG A 79 -9.31 -12.58 20.16
C ARG A 79 -10.18 -12.27 18.93
N GLN A 80 -11.49 -12.40 19.13
CA GLN A 80 -12.49 -12.15 18.08
C GLN A 80 -12.25 -10.77 17.44
N ARG A 81 -12.00 -10.74 16.14
CA ARG A 81 -11.85 -9.52 15.36
C ARG A 81 -13.23 -8.99 15.04
N ILE A 82 -13.68 -7.97 15.75
CA ILE A 82 -14.77 -7.13 15.27
C ILE A 82 -14.10 -6.09 14.39
N SER A 83 -13.99 -6.35 13.10
CA SER A 83 -13.52 -5.37 12.14
C SER A 83 -14.73 -4.85 11.36
N HIS A 84 -14.68 -3.58 10.95
CA HIS A 84 -15.40 -3.19 9.75
C HIS A 84 -15.06 -4.23 8.68
N GLY A 85 -16.05 -4.70 7.91
CA GLY A 85 -15.87 -5.80 6.97
C GLY A 85 -14.60 -5.58 6.10
N PRO A 86 -13.95 -6.65 5.63
CA PRO A 86 -12.75 -6.51 4.82
C PRO A 86 -13.05 -5.67 3.58
N ALA A 87 -12.14 -4.76 3.22
CA ALA A 87 -12.24 -4.03 1.96
C ALA A 87 -12.35 -5.04 0.81
N THR A 88 -13.34 -4.86 -0.06
CA THR A 88 -13.65 -5.74 -1.19
C THR A 88 -13.17 -5.18 -2.53
N GLY A 89 -12.62 -3.96 -2.53
CA GLY A 89 -12.08 -3.30 -3.71
C GLY A 89 -11.05 -2.22 -3.38
N PRO A 90 -10.30 -1.75 -4.40
CA PRO A 90 -9.35 -0.66 -4.25
C PRO A 90 -10.01 0.62 -3.75
N ASN A 91 -9.26 1.42 -2.99
CA ASN A 91 -9.69 2.71 -2.44
C ASN A 91 -10.96 2.68 -1.56
N GLN A 92 -11.37 1.51 -1.09
CA GLN A 92 -12.48 1.44 -0.12
C GLN A 92 -12.01 1.84 1.28
N CYS A 93 -10.88 1.33 1.71
CA CYS A 93 -10.34 1.64 3.03
C CYS A 93 -8.82 1.77 2.98
N TRP A 94 -8.31 2.92 3.39
CA TRP A 94 -6.89 3.11 3.65
C TRP A 94 -6.59 2.94 5.13
N SER A 95 -5.36 2.54 5.46
CA SER A 95 -4.83 2.57 6.83
C SER A 95 -3.68 3.53 6.91
N ALA A 96 -3.68 4.41 7.91
CA ALA A 96 -2.63 5.38 8.17
C ALA A 96 -2.01 5.15 9.55
N ASP A 97 -0.69 5.40 9.66
CA ASP A 97 0.06 5.30 10.91
C ASP A 97 1.38 6.07 10.81
N PHE A 98 2.02 6.30 11.97
CA PHE A 98 3.33 6.92 12.05
C PHE A 98 4.40 5.95 12.54
N VAL A 99 5.55 5.98 11.87
CA VAL A 99 6.75 5.27 12.29
C VAL A 99 7.79 6.31 12.72
N SER A 100 8.38 6.16 13.90
CA SER A 100 9.47 7.01 14.36
C SER A 100 10.81 6.31 14.20
N ASP A 101 11.84 7.07 13.79
CA ASP A 101 13.21 6.59 13.67
C ASP A 101 14.21 7.73 13.99
N LYS A 102 15.51 7.43 14.00
CA LYS A 102 16.58 8.38 14.33
C LYS A 102 17.65 8.43 13.25
N LEU A 103 18.14 9.63 12.99
CA LEU A 103 19.33 9.83 12.17
C LEU A 103 20.60 9.45 12.96
N THR A 104 21.74 9.32 12.28
CA THR A 104 23.03 9.00 12.90
C THR A 104 23.48 10.05 13.94
N ASP A 105 23.02 11.29 13.80
CA ASP A 105 23.27 12.38 14.75
C ASP A 105 22.34 12.35 15.99
N GLY A 106 21.48 11.33 16.11
CA GLY A 106 20.54 11.14 17.21
C GLY A 106 19.22 11.91 17.06
N ARG A 107 19.08 12.79 16.06
CA ARG A 107 17.84 13.55 15.82
C ARG A 107 16.73 12.61 15.34
N SER A 108 15.58 12.68 16.01
CA SER A 108 14.40 11.89 15.65
C SER A 108 13.69 12.48 14.45
N TYR A 109 13.08 11.61 13.63
CA TYR A 109 12.17 11.96 12.58
C TYR A 109 10.99 10.97 12.57
N ARG A 110 9.90 11.35 11.92
CA ARG A 110 8.69 10.53 11.79
C ARG A 110 8.40 10.27 10.34
N ILE A 111 7.77 9.16 10.08
CA ILE A 111 7.37 8.72 8.74
C ILE A 111 5.87 8.48 8.80
N LEU A 112 5.09 9.26 8.04
CA LEU A 112 3.70 8.95 7.75
C LEU A 112 3.67 7.80 6.75
N THR A 113 2.90 6.77 7.03
CA THR A 113 2.67 5.64 6.14
C THR A 113 1.19 5.47 5.90
N VAL A 114 0.77 5.34 4.65
CA VAL A 114 -0.62 5.09 4.26
C VAL A 114 -0.67 3.95 3.27
N ILE A 115 -1.51 2.96 3.51
CA ILE A 115 -1.70 1.81 2.63
C ILE A 115 -3.16 1.61 2.27
N ASP A 116 -3.41 1.12 1.08
CA ASP A 116 -4.71 0.58 0.69
C ASP A 116 -4.87 -0.83 1.29
N GLN A 117 -5.94 -1.05 2.05
CA GLN A 117 -6.17 -2.34 2.73
C GLN A 117 -6.48 -3.48 1.77
N PHE A 118 -7.00 -3.21 0.58
CA PHE A 118 -7.30 -4.23 -0.43
C PHE A 118 -6.09 -4.57 -1.28
N THR A 119 -5.52 -3.58 -1.97
CA THR A 119 -4.40 -3.79 -2.90
C THR A 119 -3.05 -3.95 -2.20
N ARG A 120 -2.94 -3.59 -0.91
CA ARG A 120 -1.68 -3.53 -0.14
C ARG A 120 -0.68 -2.51 -0.65
N GLU A 121 -1.05 -1.67 -1.61
CA GLU A 121 -0.18 -0.59 -2.10
C GLU A 121 0.08 0.45 -1.01
N CYS A 122 1.31 0.89 -0.90
CA CYS A 122 1.67 2.07 -0.12
C CYS A 122 1.30 3.31 -0.95
N VAL A 123 0.19 3.95 -0.60
CA VAL A 123 -0.38 5.09 -1.33
C VAL A 123 0.28 6.42 -0.96
N ALA A 124 0.76 6.56 0.28
CA ALA A 124 1.56 7.70 0.70
C ALA A 124 2.67 7.27 1.68
N MET A 125 3.81 7.93 1.60
CA MET A 125 4.92 7.77 2.53
C MET A 125 5.73 9.06 2.59
N GLU A 126 5.66 9.78 3.72
CA GLU A 126 6.32 11.06 3.92
C GLU A 126 7.14 11.04 5.20
N ALA A 127 8.37 11.57 5.14
CA ALA A 127 9.27 11.63 6.29
C ALA A 127 9.62 13.08 6.61
N ASP A 128 9.43 13.49 7.88
CA ASP A 128 9.86 14.79 8.37
C ASP A 128 10.17 14.73 9.87
N ARG A 129 10.85 15.78 10.37
CA ARG A 129 11.08 15.96 11.82
C ARG A 129 9.79 16.25 12.56
N SER A 130 8.87 16.97 11.94
CA SER A 130 7.57 17.35 12.49
C SER A 130 6.48 17.19 11.45
N LEU A 131 5.74 16.08 11.53
CA LEU A 131 4.58 15.82 10.70
C LEU A 131 3.32 16.28 11.45
N GLN A 132 2.90 17.52 11.20
CA GLN A 132 1.66 18.09 11.73
C GLN A 132 0.47 17.71 10.81
N GLY A 133 -0.76 17.90 11.26
CA GLY A 133 -1.97 17.59 10.50
C GLY A 133 -2.01 18.18 9.08
N LYS A 134 -1.42 19.39 8.86
CA LYS A 134 -1.30 19.97 7.51
C LYS A 134 -0.44 19.14 6.54
N HIS A 135 0.62 18.48 7.04
CA HIS A 135 1.48 17.60 6.23
C HIS A 135 0.77 16.30 5.90
N VAL A 136 -0.03 15.78 6.84
CA VAL A 136 -0.89 14.61 6.61
C VAL A 136 -1.90 14.92 5.52
N VAL A 137 -2.60 16.06 5.61
CA VAL A 137 -3.56 16.53 4.60
C VAL A 137 -2.91 16.67 3.22
N ALA A 138 -1.72 17.27 3.13
CA ALA A 138 -1.00 17.38 1.87
C ALA A 138 -0.68 16.00 1.27
N ALA A 139 -0.10 15.10 2.06
CA ALA A 139 0.25 13.74 1.62
C ALA A 139 -0.98 12.94 1.16
N LEU A 140 -2.11 13.05 1.85
CA LEU A 140 -3.36 12.40 1.46
C LEU A 140 -3.96 13.00 0.20
N THR A 141 -3.86 14.33 0.02
CA THR A 141 -4.32 15.03 -1.20
C THR A 141 -3.50 14.58 -2.40
N ASP A 142 -2.17 14.53 -2.28
CA ASP A 142 -1.28 14.07 -3.33
C ASP A 142 -1.57 12.60 -3.69
N ALA A 143 -1.85 11.75 -2.70
CA ALA A 143 -2.23 10.36 -2.91
C ALA A 143 -3.57 10.24 -3.67
N ILE A 144 -4.57 11.09 -3.38
CA ILE A 144 -5.84 11.14 -4.14
C ILE A 144 -5.59 11.55 -5.59
N VAL A 145 -4.74 12.56 -5.82
CA VAL A 145 -4.39 13.02 -7.17
C VAL A 145 -3.68 11.91 -7.96
N GLU A 146 -2.70 11.24 -7.33
CA GLU A 146 -1.96 10.12 -7.96
C GLU A 146 -2.90 8.96 -8.33
N ARG A 147 -3.89 8.67 -7.49
CA ARG A 147 -4.82 7.55 -7.72
C ARG A 147 -6.05 7.91 -8.55
N GLY A 148 -6.37 9.19 -8.69
CA GLY A 148 -7.56 9.69 -9.36
C GLY A 148 -8.86 9.48 -8.56
N GLN A 149 -8.79 8.99 -7.32
CA GLN A 149 -9.95 8.70 -6.49
C GLN A 149 -9.62 8.79 -5.00
N ALA A 150 -10.52 9.40 -4.21
CA ALA A 150 -10.46 9.40 -2.76
C ALA A 150 -10.84 8.03 -2.18
N PRO A 151 -10.32 7.62 -1.01
CA PRO A 151 -10.79 6.45 -0.30
C PRO A 151 -12.18 6.72 0.28
N ARG A 152 -12.97 5.65 0.48
CA ARG A 152 -14.24 5.77 1.20
C ARG A 152 -13.99 6.02 2.71
N SER A 153 -12.98 5.37 3.28
CA SER A 153 -12.64 5.52 4.68
C SER A 153 -11.13 5.41 4.93
N ILE A 154 -10.66 6.00 6.04
CA ILE A 154 -9.28 5.88 6.52
C ILE A 154 -9.32 5.39 7.96
N THR A 155 -8.69 4.24 8.21
CA THR A 155 -8.47 3.70 9.56
C THR A 155 -7.15 4.24 10.12
N GLN A 156 -7.19 4.82 11.30
CA GLN A 156 -6.04 5.46 11.95
C GLN A 156 -6.11 5.32 13.47
N ASP A 157 -5.00 5.55 14.16
CA ASP A 157 -4.97 5.62 15.60
C ASP A 157 -5.51 6.97 16.13
N ASN A 158 -5.58 7.10 17.47
CA ASN A 158 -6.03 8.33 18.12
C ASN A 158 -4.87 9.34 18.33
N GLY A 159 -3.85 9.33 17.48
CA GLY A 159 -2.74 10.27 17.53
C GLY A 159 -3.21 11.73 17.36
N SER A 160 -2.55 12.66 18.05
CA SER A 160 -2.91 14.10 17.99
C SER A 160 -2.85 14.67 16.58
N GLU A 161 -2.04 14.11 15.71
CA GLU A 161 -1.87 14.50 14.32
C GLU A 161 -3.06 14.12 13.44
N PHE A 162 -3.78 13.07 13.84
CA PHE A 162 -4.98 12.59 13.16
C PHE A 162 -6.28 13.16 13.74
N THR A 163 -6.25 13.73 14.96
CA THR A 163 -7.42 14.33 15.61
C THR A 163 -7.51 15.85 15.40
N GLY A 164 -6.71 16.40 14.49
CA GLY A 164 -6.68 17.84 14.23
C GLY A 164 -7.78 18.33 13.28
N ARG A 165 -8.31 19.53 13.52
CA ARG A 165 -9.32 20.21 12.69
C ARG A 165 -9.01 20.22 11.19
N ALA A 166 -7.72 20.24 10.83
CA ALA A 166 -7.30 20.24 9.43
C ALA A 166 -7.66 18.95 8.70
N LEU A 167 -7.46 17.80 9.34
CA LEU A 167 -7.80 16.49 8.77
C LEU A 167 -9.31 16.27 8.76
N GLU A 168 -10.04 16.70 9.79
CA GLU A 168 -11.50 16.63 9.81
C GLU A 168 -12.12 17.44 8.68
N ALA A 169 -11.68 18.70 8.48
CA ALA A 169 -12.14 19.55 7.40
C ALA A 169 -11.83 18.94 6.02
N TRP A 170 -10.64 18.37 5.85
CA TRP A 170 -10.25 17.68 4.63
C TRP A 170 -11.13 16.44 4.37
N ALA A 171 -11.42 15.65 5.40
CA ALA A 171 -12.25 14.46 5.29
C ALA A 171 -13.68 14.79 4.85
N ILE A 172 -14.26 15.86 5.41
CA ILE A 172 -15.57 16.38 4.99
C ILE A 172 -15.53 16.84 3.53
N GLN A 173 -14.49 17.57 3.14
CA GLN A 173 -14.35 18.08 1.76
C GLN A 173 -14.27 16.97 0.72
N HIS A 174 -13.62 15.85 1.07
CA HIS A 174 -13.42 14.72 0.16
C HIS A 174 -14.42 13.57 0.37
N ALA A 175 -15.42 13.75 1.25
CA ALA A 175 -16.39 12.73 1.63
C ALA A 175 -15.74 11.42 2.13
N VAL A 176 -14.66 11.54 2.92
CA VAL A 176 -13.89 10.43 3.49
C VAL A 176 -14.32 10.22 4.94
N GLU A 177 -14.63 8.99 5.31
CA GLU A 177 -14.93 8.61 6.70
C GLU A 177 -13.64 8.35 7.48
N LEU A 178 -13.43 9.06 8.60
CA LEU A 178 -12.30 8.81 9.51
C LEU A 178 -12.70 7.77 10.56
N CYS A 179 -12.07 6.60 10.50
CA CYS A 179 -12.32 5.48 11.40
C CYS A 179 -11.20 5.38 12.43
N PHE A 180 -11.47 5.81 13.65
CA PHE A 180 -10.50 5.68 14.75
C PHE A 180 -10.54 4.29 15.37
N ILE A 181 -9.37 3.68 15.58
CA ILE A 181 -9.28 2.41 16.30
C ILE A 181 -9.65 2.60 17.78
N ARG A 182 -10.27 1.58 18.36
CA ARG A 182 -10.62 1.62 19.78
C ARG A 182 -9.35 1.57 20.64
N PRO A 183 -9.28 2.35 21.73
CA PRO A 183 -8.16 2.31 22.67
C PRO A 183 -7.86 0.87 23.14
N GLY A 184 -6.59 0.48 23.12
CA GLY A 184 -6.15 -0.87 23.52
C GLY A 184 -6.45 -2.00 22.50
N ARG A 185 -6.86 -1.68 21.28
CA ARG A 185 -7.12 -2.67 20.21
C ARG A 185 -6.28 -2.42 18.95
N PRO A 186 -4.96 -2.54 19.01
CA PRO A 186 -4.06 -2.31 17.86
C PRO A 186 -4.38 -3.25 16.68
N VAL A 187 -4.97 -4.42 16.95
CA VAL A 187 -5.35 -5.39 15.91
C VAL A 187 -6.32 -4.82 14.86
N GLU A 188 -7.07 -3.76 15.19
CA GLU A 188 -7.97 -3.07 14.25
C GLU A 188 -7.20 -2.35 13.13
N ASN A 189 -5.92 -1.99 13.36
CA ASN A 189 -5.02 -1.43 12.35
C ASN A 189 -3.91 -2.41 11.89
N GLY A 190 -4.15 -3.72 11.99
CA GLY A 190 -3.17 -4.77 11.74
C GLY A 190 -2.56 -4.77 10.33
N PHE A 191 -3.20 -4.13 9.34
CA PHE A 191 -2.67 -4.00 7.98
C PHE A 191 -1.46 -3.06 7.96
N ILE A 192 -1.62 -1.87 8.55
CA ILE A 192 -0.53 -0.89 8.58
C ILE A 192 0.58 -1.32 9.55
N GLU A 193 0.25 -1.96 10.69
CA GLU A 193 1.25 -2.53 11.59
C GLU A 193 2.14 -3.55 10.88
N SER A 194 1.50 -4.44 10.10
CA SER A 194 2.21 -5.42 9.28
C SER A 194 3.09 -4.77 8.21
N PHE A 195 2.64 -3.67 7.61
CA PHE A 195 3.41 -2.88 6.65
C PHE A 195 4.60 -2.19 7.35
N ASN A 196 4.37 -1.50 8.45
CA ASN A 196 5.40 -0.81 9.24
C ASN A 196 6.47 -1.78 9.76
N GLY A 197 6.05 -2.99 10.18
CA GLY A 197 6.98 -4.06 10.52
C GLY A 197 7.92 -4.44 9.38
N ARG A 198 7.43 -4.45 8.13
CA ARG A 198 8.25 -4.71 6.93
C ARG A 198 9.14 -3.54 6.57
N LEU A 199 8.62 -2.30 6.68
CA LEU A 199 9.42 -1.09 6.49
C LEU A 199 10.62 -1.07 7.44
N ARG A 200 10.39 -1.36 8.73
CA ARG A 200 11.49 -1.47 9.71
C ARG A 200 12.48 -2.57 9.34
N ASP A 201 11.97 -3.77 9.07
CA ASP A 201 12.81 -4.95 8.83
C ASP A 201 13.61 -4.86 7.52
N GLU A 202 13.03 -4.30 6.45
CA GLU A 202 13.60 -4.32 5.10
C GLU A 202 14.28 -3.01 4.70
N CYS A 203 14.06 -1.91 5.44
CA CYS A 203 14.63 -0.58 5.14
C CYS A 203 15.30 0.05 6.36
N LEU A 204 14.54 0.39 7.40
CA LEU A 204 15.05 1.21 8.50
C LEU A 204 16.13 0.52 9.35
N ASN A 205 16.01 -0.80 9.57
CA ASN A 205 17.00 -1.57 10.34
C ASN A 205 18.18 -2.08 9.50
N VAL A 206 18.19 -1.81 8.22
CA VAL A 206 19.26 -2.27 7.31
C VAL A 206 20.30 -1.19 7.08
N GLU A 207 19.89 0.07 7.14
CA GLU A 207 20.74 1.23 6.83
C GLU A 207 20.67 2.31 7.92
N TRP A 208 21.75 3.07 8.02
CA TRP A 208 21.84 4.26 8.86
C TRP A 208 21.77 5.51 8.00
N PHE A 209 20.96 6.47 8.39
CA PHE A 209 20.75 7.70 7.62
C PHE A 209 21.48 8.89 8.24
N GLY A 210 22.41 9.50 7.51
CA GLY A 210 23.14 10.68 7.93
C GLY A 210 22.31 11.96 7.84
N SER A 211 21.25 11.98 7.02
CA SER A 211 20.39 13.14 6.85
C SER A 211 18.96 12.73 6.53
N LEU A 212 18.02 13.65 6.81
CA LEU A 212 16.61 13.45 6.45
C LEU A 212 16.42 13.33 4.94
N HIS A 213 17.22 14.02 4.15
CA HIS A 213 17.18 13.91 2.68
C HIS A 213 17.52 12.49 2.22
N GLN A 214 18.62 11.92 2.74
CA GLN A 214 19.02 10.53 2.47
C GLN A 214 17.92 9.54 2.89
N ALA A 215 17.30 9.74 4.07
CA ALA A 215 16.18 8.92 4.53
C ALA A 215 15.00 8.98 3.55
N ARG A 216 14.61 10.19 3.08
CA ARG A 216 13.52 10.38 2.10
C ARG A 216 13.81 9.67 0.78
N GLU A 217 15.01 9.81 0.23
CA GLU A 217 15.39 9.12 -1.01
C GLU A 217 15.32 7.60 -0.87
N ARG A 218 15.80 7.07 0.26
CA ARG A 218 15.80 5.63 0.51
C ARG A 218 14.38 5.09 0.71
N LEU A 219 13.55 5.81 1.45
CA LEU A 219 12.13 5.50 1.63
C LEU A 219 11.37 5.50 0.29
N ALA A 220 11.61 6.48 -0.56
CA ALA A 220 11.00 6.53 -1.89
C ALA A 220 11.39 5.32 -2.77
N LYS A 221 12.68 4.95 -2.80
CA LYS A 221 13.17 3.75 -3.49
C LYS A 221 12.55 2.47 -2.92
N TRP A 222 12.45 2.37 -1.59
CA TRP A 222 11.83 1.22 -0.94
C TRP A 222 10.32 1.14 -1.22
N ARG A 223 9.57 2.27 -1.14
CA ARG A 223 8.14 2.36 -1.52
C ARG A 223 7.92 1.88 -2.95
N HIS A 224 8.74 2.35 -3.87
CA HIS A 224 8.66 1.94 -5.28
C HIS A 224 8.87 0.42 -5.43
N HIS A 225 9.96 -0.10 -4.84
CA HIS A 225 10.24 -1.54 -4.85
C HIS A 225 9.12 -2.36 -4.19
N TYR A 226 8.59 -1.89 -3.04
CA TYR A 226 7.50 -2.52 -2.32
C TYR A 226 6.24 -2.64 -3.18
N ASN A 227 5.86 -1.58 -3.88
CA ASN A 227 4.66 -1.55 -4.71
C ASN A 227 4.83 -2.36 -6.00
N ILE A 228 5.99 -2.28 -6.68
CA ILE A 228 6.14 -2.81 -8.05
C ILE A 228 6.77 -4.20 -8.09
N SER A 229 7.73 -4.49 -7.22
CA SER A 229 8.56 -5.70 -7.35
C SER A 229 8.34 -6.72 -6.24
N ARG A 230 8.01 -6.28 -5.02
CA ARG A 230 7.97 -7.13 -3.85
C ARG A 230 6.84 -8.17 -3.91
N PRO A 231 7.14 -9.50 -3.79
CA PRO A 231 6.10 -10.52 -3.74
C PRO A 231 5.32 -10.46 -2.43
N HIS A 232 3.98 -10.56 -2.53
CA HIS A 232 3.06 -10.60 -1.40
C HIS A 232 2.29 -11.91 -1.36
N SER A 233 2.50 -12.72 -0.32
CA SER A 233 1.80 -14.01 -0.16
C SER A 233 0.28 -13.88 -0.02
N ALA A 234 -0.22 -12.73 0.43
CA ALA A 234 -1.67 -12.45 0.52
C ALA A 234 -2.28 -12.02 -0.83
N LEU A 235 -1.46 -11.83 -1.85
CA LEU A 235 -1.83 -11.46 -3.22
C LEU A 235 -1.30 -12.49 -4.22
N ASP A 236 -1.28 -13.76 -3.84
CA ASP A 236 -0.78 -14.86 -4.66
C ASP A 236 0.63 -14.61 -5.23
N ASP A 237 1.52 -14.10 -4.37
CA ASP A 237 2.90 -13.73 -4.70
C ASP A 237 3.04 -12.64 -5.79
N GLN A 238 1.94 -11.94 -6.12
CA GLN A 238 1.99 -10.75 -6.96
C GLN A 238 2.54 -9.54 -6.18
N SER A 239 3.03 -8.53 -6.89
CA SER A 239 3.29 -7.23 -6.30
C SER A 239 1.98 -6.44 -6.13
N PRO A 240 1.87 -5.50 -5.18
CA PRO A 240 0.69 -4.69 -4.97
C PRO A 240 0.17 -4.01 -6.25
N ALA A 241 1.07 -3.37 -7.00
CA ALA A 241 0.71 -2.68 -8.25
C ALA A 241 0.23 -3.64 -9.34
N SER A 242 0.85 -4.82 -9.48
CA SER A 242 0.41 -5.84 -10.43
C SER A 242 -0.98 -6.36 -10.08
N PHE A 243 -1.25 -6.62 -8.81
CA PHE A 243 -2.56 -7.03 -8.32
C PHE A 243 -3.63 -5.95 -8.57
N ALA A 244 -3.33 -4.68 -8.27
CA ALA A 244 -4.24 -3.56 -8.49
C ALA A 244 -4.58 -3.37 -9.98
N SER A 245 -3.60 -3.52 -10.86
CA SER A 245 -3.79 -3.43 -12.31
C SER A 245 -4.67 -4.55 -12.84
N GLY A 246 -4.47 -5.78 -12.38
CA GLY A 246 -5.29 -6.93 -12.74
C GLY A 246 -6.75 -6.76 -12.31
N TYR A 247 -6.99 -6.21 -11.12
CA TYR A 247 -8.34 -5.92 -10.64
C TYR A 247 -9.05 -4.84 -11.48
N LYS A 248 -8.36 -3.75 -11.83
CA LYS A 248 -8.91 -2.70 -12.71
C LYS A 248 -9.31 -3.25 -14.08
N SER A 249 -8.49 -4.12 -14.65
CA SER A 249 -8.77 -4.77 -15.94
C SER A 249 -10.00 -5.67 -15.87
N GLN A 250 -10.16 -6.45 -14.81
CA GLN A 250 -11.35 -7.30 -14.62
C GLN A 250 -12.62 -6.47 -14.41
N ALA A 251 -12.55 -5.39 -13.64
CA ALA A 251 -13.68 -4.49 -13.42
C ALA A 251 -14.12 -3.78 -14.72
N ALA A 252 -13.20 -3.45 -15.61
CA ALA A 252 -13.50 -2.86 -16.91
C ALA A 252 -14.19 -3.84 -17.88
N CYS A 253 -13.97 -5.15 -17.73
CA CYS A 253 -14.66 -6.18 -18.52
C CYS A 253 -16.11 -6.45 -18.06
N PHE A 254 -16.49 -6.00 -16.86
CA PHE A 254 -17.86 -6.03 -16.36
C PHE A 254 -18.57 -4.69 -16.66
N THR A 255 -18.71 -4.34 -17.92
CA THR A 255 -19.74 -3.35 -18.31
C THR A 255 -21.11 -3.95 -17.99
N PRO A 256 -22.00 -3.22 -17.29
CA PRO A 256 -23.36 -3.70 -17.08
C PRO A 256 -23.97 -3.93 -18.46
N ILE A 257 -24.46 -5.14 -18.72
CA ILE A 257 -25.36 -5.41 -19.84
C ILE A 257 -26.52 -4.43 -19.64
N GLU A 258 -26.66 -3.44 -20.55
CA GLU A 258 -27.84 -2.60 -20.63
C GLU A 258 -29.05 -3.52 -20.62
N ARG A 259 -29.82 -3.46 -19.55
CA ARG A 259 -31.12 -4.14 -19.52
C ARG A 259 -31.95 -3.49 -20.61
N ASN A 260 -32.03 -4.18 -21.78
CA ASN A 260 -33.02 -3.89 -22.79
C ASN A 260 -34.39 -3.86 -22.12
N THR A 261 -34.92 -2.66 -21.91
CA THR A 261 -36.30 -2.45 -21.55
C THR A 261 -37.14 -2.74 -22.77
N ALA A 262 -37.29 -4.03 -23.06
CA ALA A 262 -38.36 -4.47 -23.99
C ALA A 262 -39.71 -4.16 -23.32
N SER A 263 -40.44 -3.29 -23.96
CA SER A 263 -41.81 -2.88 -23.67
C SER A 263 -42.70 -4.06 -23.26
N CYS A 264 -43.18 -4.06 -22.02
CA CYS A 264 -44.28 -4.88 -21.60
C CYS A 264 -45.50 -3.95 -21.43
N GLY A 265 -46.52 -4.16 -22.24
CA GLY A 265 -47.75 -3.38 -22.31
C GLY A 265 -48.56 -3.36 -20.99
N PRO A 266 -49.61 -2.55 -20.91
CA PRO A 266 -50.27 -2.19 -19.67
C PRO A 266 -51.11 -3.33 -19.11
N ARG A 267 -50.86 -3.74 -17.85
CA ARG A 267 -51.80 -4.56 -17.05
C ARG A 267 -52.64 -3.65 -16.19
N GLN A 268 -53.93 -3.81 -16.37
CA GLN A 268 -55.02 -3.16 -15.65
C GLN A 268 -54.98 -3.41 -14.13
N GLY A 269 -55.24 -2.38 -13.38
CA GLY A 269 -56.11 -2.22 -12.22
C GLY A 269 -55.82 -3.03 -10.97
N PHE A 270 -55.37 -2.36 -9.94
CA PHE A 270 -55.95 -2.52 -8.59
C PHE A 270 -55.83 -1.16 -7.86
N ALA A 271 -56.96 -0.80 -7.17
CA ALA A 271 -57.25 0.48 -6.55
C ALA A 271 -56.39 0.74 -5.32
N ALA A 272 -56.10 2.03 -5.10
CA ALA A 272 -55.48 2.60 -3.89
C ALA A 272 -56.43 2.59 -2.67
N PRO A 273 -55.92 2.78 -1.46
CA PRO A 273 -56.55 3.72 -0.55
C PRO A 273 -55.63 4.90 -0.22
N ALA A 274 -56.26 6.07 -0.30
CA ALA A 274 -55.71 7.36 0.14
C ALA A 274 -55.48 7.40 1.63
N LYS A 275 -54.43 8.08 2.09
CA LYS A 275 -54.45 8.91 3.31
C LYS A 275 -53.38 10.03 3.22
N ASN A 276 -53.91 11.22 3.36
CA ASN A 276 -53.24 12.52 3.52
C ASN A 276 -52.26 12.51 4.69
N ALA A 277 -51.06 13.05 4.45
CA ALA A 277 -50.28 13.73 5.47
C ALA A 277 -49.56 14.91 4.80
N ALA A 278 -49.82 16.08 5.34
CA ALA A 278 -49.30 17.36 4.91
C ALA A 278 -47.78 17.42 5.01
N LEU A 279 -47.16 17.98 3.99
CA LEU A 279 -45.72 18.30 3.98
C LEU A 279 -45.55 19.76 4.48
N ASP A 280 -44.79 19.91 5.54
CA ASP A 280 -44.32 21.19 6.04
C ASP A 280 -43.31 21.82 5.05
N PRO A 281 -43.23 23.19 4.95
CA PRO A 281 -42.45 23.86 3.97
C PRO A 281 -40.94 23.84 4.30
N VAL A 282 -40.12 23.56 3.28
CA VAL A 282 -38.67 23.61 3.31
C VAL A 282 -38.18 25.04 3.55
N PRO A 283 -37.23 25.26 4.46
CA PRO A 283 -36.68 26.61 4.69
C PRO A 283 -35.77 27.07 3.51
N HIS A 284 -35.94 28.31 3.10
CA HIS A 284 -35.13 28.99 2.08
C HIS A 284 -33.65 29.06 2.48
N LEU A 285 -32.76 28.57 1.58
CA LEU A 285 -31.30 28.78 1.63
C LEU A 285 -30.97 30.14 1.04
N PRO A 286 -30.03 30.89 1.65
CA PRO A 286 -29.63 32.22 1.17
C PRO A 286 -28.79 32.14 -0.13
N GLU A 287 -28.95 33.15 -0.97
CA GLU A 287 -28.42 33.30 -2.34
C GLU A 287 -26.90 33.43 -2.51
N ASN A 288 -26.07 33.21 -1.50
CA ASN A 288 -24.63 33.46 -1.55
C ASN A 288 -23.75 32.23 -1.89
N ALA A 289 -24.32 31.18 -2.49
CA ALA A 289 -23.57 29.97 -2.85
C ALA A 289 -22.96 29.97 -4.27
N ARG A 290 -23.08 31.03 -5.04
CA ARG A 290 -22.64 31.06 -6.47
C ARG A 290 -21.19 31.48 -6.71
N TYR A 291 -20.42 31.93 -5.70
CA TYR A 291 -19.08 32.50 -5.91
C TYR A 291 -17.89 31.50 -5.65
N ARG A 292 -18.11 30.21 -5.50
CA ARG A 292 -17.00 29.26 -5.25
C ARG A 292 -16.54 28.43 -6.47
N GLY A 293 -17.23 28.55 -7.60
CA GLY A 293 -16.84 27.79 -8.81
C GLY A 293 -15.69 28.40 -9.60
N GLU A 294 -15.61 29.76 -9.62
CA GLU A 294 -14.62 30.45 -10.44
C GLU A 294 -13.21 30.43 -9.87
N ALA A 295 -13.04 30.45 -8.55
CA ALA A 295 -11.72 30.37 -7.91
C ALA A 295 -11.00 29.02 -8.13
N LEU A 296 -11.72 27.93 -8.28
CA LEU A 296 -11.15 26.60 -8.58
C LEU A 296 -10.71 26.48 -10.05
N PHE A 297 -11.38 27.20 -10.95
CA PHE A 297 -11.02 27.21 -12.37
C PHE A 297 -9.73 28.00 -12.62
N GLU A 298 -9.54 29.12 -11.92
CA GLU A 298 -8.31 29.92 -12.00
C GLU A 298 -7.09 29.19 -11.43
N ILE A 299 -7.24 28.44 -10.33
CA ILE A 299 -6.14 27.65 -9.73
C ILE A 299 -5.73 26.50 -10.65
N ALA A 300 -6.66 25.86 -11.33
CA ALA A 300 -6.35 24.81 -12.31
C ALA A 300 -5.65 25.38 -13.55
N HIS A 301 -6.04 26.57 -14.01
CA HIS A 301 -5.42 27.23 -15.15
C HIS A 301 -4.02 27.76 -14.82
N ALA A 302 -3.79 28.28 -13.63
CA ALA A 302 -2.47 28.71 -13.15
C ALA A 302 -1.48 27.55 -13.00
N ARG A 303 -1.94 26.35 -12.55
CA ARG A 303 -1.09 25.16 -12.46
C ARG A 303 -0.72 24.57 -13.83
N GLY A 304 -1.62 24.62 -14.81
CA GLY A 304 -1.31 24.24 -16.19
C GLY A 304 -0.21 25.09 -16.81
N SER A 305 -0.21 26.39 -16.54
CA SER A 305 0.83 27.33 -16.98
C SER A 305 2.18 27.10 -16.31
N LEU A 306 2.21 26.69 -15.03
CA LEU A 306 3.45 26.35 -14.30
C LEU A 306 4.10 25.06 -14.79
N LEU A 307 3.34 24.05 -15.15
CA LEU A 307 3.86 22.81 -15.73
C LEU A 307 4.46 23.04 -17.12
N SER A 308 3.87 23.91 -17.94
CA SER A 308 4.43 24.28 -19.25
C SER A 308 5.71 25.10 -19.14
N LEU A 309 5.79 26.00 -18.15
CA LEU A 309 6.99 26.77 -17.83
C LEU A 309 8.14 25.87 -17.30
N TRP A 310 7.80 24.87 -16.49
CA TRP A 310 8.80 23.95 -15.96
C TRP A 310 9.39 23.03 -17.03
N SER A 311 8.56 22.56 -17.97
CA SER A 311 9.04 21.79 -19.14
C SER A 311 9.92 22.62 -20.07
N GLN A 312 9.64 23.92 -20.27
CA GLN A 312 10.47 24.83 -21.06
C GLN A 312 11.80 25.16 -20.38
N LEU A 313 11.84 25.25 -19.05
CA LEU A 313 13.06 25.44 -18.29
C LEU A 313 13.98 24.20 -18.33
N GLN A 314 13.43 23.00 -18.29
CA GLN A 314 14.22 21.77 -18.46
C GLN A 314 14.80 21.64 -19.88
N ALA A 315 14.04 21.99 -20.92
CA ALA A 315 14.53 21.99 -22.30
C ALA A 315 15.69 22.98 -22.53
N ARG A 316 15.69 24.13 -21.84
CA ARG A 316 16.80 25.10 -21.91
C ARG A 316 18.06 24.67 -21.17
N GLN A 317 17.93 23.89 -20.09
CA GLN A 317 19.09 23.38 -19.34
C GLN A 317 19.80 22.21 -20.06
N SER A 318 19.10 21.43 -20.88
CA SER A 318 19.72 20.38 -21.70
C SER A 318 20.48 20.95 -22.89
N SER A 319 20.04 22.09 -23.45
CA SER A 319 20.73 22.75 -24.59
C SER A 319 21.98 23.53 -24.19
N SER A 320 22.22 23.82 -22.91
CA SER A 320 23.41 24.54 -22.42
C SER A 320 24.55 23.62 -21.98
N ARG A 321 24.45 22.31 -22.19
CA ARG A 321 25.50 21.32 -21.88
C ARG A 321 26.21 20.75 -23.11
N GLU A 322 25.88 21.25 -24.30
CA GLU A 322 26.51 20.85 -25.57
C GLU A 322 27.29 22.00 -26.27
N LEU A 323 27.77 22.97 -25.51
CA LEU A 323 28.76 23.96 -25.99
C LEU A 323 29.97 23.99 -25.09
#